data_9d4f4f5a326a9915d1d7c9965c4b65e2
#
_entry.id   9d4f4f5a326a9915d1d7c9965c4b65e2
#
_cell.length_a   1.000
_cell.length_b   1.000
_cell.length_c   1.000
_cell.angle_alpha   90.00
_cell.angle_beta   90.00
_cell.angle_gamma   90.00
#
_symmetry.space_group_name_H-M   'P 1'
#
loop_
_entity.id
_entity.type
_entity.pdbx_description
1 polymer ?
#
loop_
_entity_poly.entity_id
_entity_poly.type
_entity_poly.pdbx_seq_one_letter_code
_entity_poly.pdbx_strand_id
1 'polypeptide(L)'
;LGLTMGSLGFFPAMDVVRQALPMVLSLLKMALVICIPLVLVFGTYELKALVAVSCVQFALFFVDFWFQLARWLDSTILDALYGWGFGANRPHSNFDPLIGLNNAFGDMLLNFVMATMFIVLPTFWVGALGWVGVRAGTAIQGLAAGTRDAQAAGGRGAGVAMKAAK
;
A
#
# COMPACT_ATOMS: atom_id res chain seq x y z
N LEU A 1 24.80 -26.34 10.78
CA LEU A 1 24.43 -26.90 9.46
C LEU A 1 23.00 -26.57 9.07
N GLY A 2 22.01 -26.58 9.97
CA GLY A 2 20.61 -26.20 9.65
C GLY A 2 20.41 -24.72 9.34
N LEU A 3 21.11 -23.82 10.04
CA LEU A 3 21.02 -22.37 9.83
C LEU A 3 21.67 -21.94 8.50
N THR A 4 22.76 -22.58 8.12
CA THR A 4 23.46 -22.29 6.86
C THR A 4 22.68 -22.76 5.62
N MET A 5 21.96 -23.88 5.71
CA MET A 5 21.09 -24.34 4.61
C MET A 5 19.83 -23.47 4.46
N GLY A 6 19.26 -22.99 5.57
CA GLY A 6 18.13 -22.08 5.55
C GLY A 6 18.48 -20.73 4.93
N SER A 7 19.66 -20.19 5.19
CA SER A 7 20.11 -18.91 4.64
C SER A 7 20.37 -18.96 3.14
N LEU A 8 20.90 -20.06 2.63
CA LEU A 8 21.18 -20.25 1.19
C LEU A 8 19.93 -20.19 0.30
N GLY A 9 18.76 -20.58 0.81
CA GLY A 9 17.50 -20.47 0.09
C GLY A 9 16.76 -19.14 0.34
N PHE A 10 16.94 -18.54 1.51
CA PHE A 10 16.21 -17.34 1.93
C PHE A 10 16.68 -16.10 1.17
N PHE A 11 17.97 -15.88 1.01
CA PHE A 11 18.49 -14.69 0.33
C PHE A 11 18.04 -14.55 -1.13
N PRO A 12 18.21 -15.58 -1.99
CA PRO A 12 17.74 -15.46 -3.36
C PRO A 12 16.22 -15.37 -3.47
N ALA A 13 15.46 -15.99 -2.56
CA ALA A 13 14.02 -15.86 -2.53
C ALA A 13 13.60 -14.42 -2.23
N MET A 14 14.26 -13.73 -1.30
CA MET A 14 13.98 -12.33 -0.98
C MET A 14 14.34 -11.37 -2.11
N ASP A 15 15.40 -11.61 -2.84
CA ASP A 15 15.76 -10.81 -4.01
C ASP A 15 14.72 -10.94 -5.13
N VAL A 16 14.21 -12.14 -5.35
CA VAL A 16 13.11 -12.39 -6.29
C VAL A 16 11.84 -11.64 -5.86
N VAL A 17 11.49 -11.68 -4.58
CA VAL A 17 10.32 -10.97 -4.03
C VAL A 17 10.48 -9.45 -4.24
N ARG A 18 11.63 -8.87 -3.91
CA ARG A 18 11.92 -7.44 -4.09
C ARG A 18 11.80 -6.97 -5.55
N GLN A 19 12.15 -7.82 -6.50
CA GLN A 19 12.05 -7.53 -7.93
C GLN A 19 10.64 -7.79 -8.46
N ALA A 20 9.99 -8.87 -8.04
CA ALA A 20 8.69 -9.28 -8.52
C ALA A 20 7.56 -8.36 -8.02
N LEU A 21 7.62 -7.88 -6.76
CA LEU A 21 6.55 -7.05 -6.18
C LEU A 21 6.22 -5.79 -7.01
N PRO A 22 7.18 -4.96 -7.45
CA PRO A 22 6.86 -3.80 -8.28
C PRO A 22 6.28 -4.17 -9.64
N MET A 23 6.72 -5.29 -10.24
CA MET A 23 6.18 -5.77 -11.51
C MET A 23 4.74 -6.23 -11.36
N VAL A 24 4.44 -7.03 -10.34
CA VAL A 24 3.08 -7.47 -10.02
C VAL A 24 2.18 -6.27 -9.72
N LEU A 25 2.67 -5.28 -8.98
CA LEU A 25 1.92 -4.05 -8.71
C LEU A 25 1.59 -3.29 -9.99
N SER A 26 2.52 -3.19 -10.93
CA SER A 26 2.28 -2.52 -12.21
C SER A 26 1.20 -3.23 -13.02
N LEU A 27 1.22 -4.56 -13.07
CA LEU A 27 0.17 -5.36 -13.71
C LEU A 27 -1.18 -5.19 -13.00
N LEU A 28 -1.18 -5.18 -11.66
CA LEU A 28 -2.41 -4.99 -10.88
C LEU A 28 -3.03 -3.60 -11.13
N LYS A 29 -2.22 -2.54 -11.20
CA LYS A 29 -2.68 -1.20 -11.54
C LYS A 29 -3.31 -1.15 -12.94
N MET A 30 -2.66 -1.78 -13.92
CA MET A 30 -3.16 -1.85 -15.28
C MET A 30 -4.49 -2.61 -15.35
N ALA A 31 -4.57 -3.76 -14.69
CA ALA A 31 -5.80 -4.54 -14.60
C ALA A 31 -6.94 -3.74 -13.94
N LEU A 32 -6.65 -3.01 -12.86
CA LEU A 32 -7.64 -2.21 -12.15
C LEU A 32 -8.16 -1.06 -13.03
N VAL A 33 -7.29 -0.37 -13.77
CA VAL A 33 -7.70 0.69 -14.72
C VAL A 33 -8.65 0.13 -15.78
N ILE A 34 -8.38 -1.06 -16.32
CA ILE A 34 -9.25 -1.72 -17.29
C ILE A 34 -10.59 -2.12 -16.65
N CYS A 35 -10.59 -2.50 -15.38
CA CYS A 35 -11.80 -2.90 -14.66
C CYS A 35 -12.68 -1.72 -14.23
N ILE A 36 -12.15 -0.48 -14.15
CA ILE A 36 -12.92 0.69 -13.72
C ILE A 36 -14.24 0.87 -14.51
N PRO A 37 -14.24 0.87 -15.85
CA PRO A 37 -15.49 1.02 -16.61
C PRO A 37 -16.50 -0.09 -16.31
N LEU A 38 -16.02 -1.34 -16.15
CA LEU A 38 -16.87 -2.48 -15.81
C LEU A 38 -17.51 -2.31 -14.42
N VAL A 39 -16.72 -1.92 -13.43
CA VAL A 39 -17.21 -1.68 -12.07
C VAL A 39 -18.24 -0.56 -12.05
N LEU A 40 -18.05 0.51 -12.83
CA LEU A 40 -19.00 1.60 -12.91
C LEU A 40 -20.32 1.19 -13.58
N VAL A 41 -20.26 0.40 -14.65
CA VAL A 41 -21.47 -0.08 -15.35
C VAL A 41 -22.25 -1.05 -14.45
N PHE A 42 -21.58 -2.03 -13.86
CA PHE A 42 -22.24 -3.01 -12.96
C PHE A 42 -22.67 -2.37 -11.63
N GLY A 43 -21.95 -1.38 -11.14
CA GLY A 43 -22.29 -0.61 -9.95
C GLY A 43 -23.38 0.44 -10.15
N THR A 44 -24.04 0.46 -11.32
CA THR A 44 -25.11 1.43 -11.65
C THR A 44 -24.76 2.89 -11.36
N TYR A 45 -23.48 3.25 -11.55
CA TYR A 45 -22.93 4.59 -11.28
C TYR A 45 -23.17 5.10 -9.84
N GLU A 46 -23.22 4.20 -8.87
CA GLU A 46 -23.35 4.60 -7.47
C GLU A 46 -22.09 5.36 -7.02
N LEU A 47 -22.31 6.53 -6.40
CA LEU A 47 -21.23 7.35 -5.82
C LEU A 47 -20.33 6.57 -4.84
N LYS A 48 -20.92 5.64 -4.11
CA LYS A 48 -20.16 4.75 -3.20
C LYS A 48 -19.13 3.90 -3.93
N ALA A 49 -19.51 3.29 -5.05
CA ALA A 49 -18.62 2.46 -5.86
C ALA A 49 -17.49 3.32 -6.44
N LEU A 50 -17.81 4.52 -6.95
CA LEU A 50 -16.84 5.46 -7.48
C LEU A 50 -15.80 5.86 -6.44
N VAL A 51 -16.22 6.25 -5.24
CA VAL A 51 -15.31 6.67 -4.16
C VAL A 51 -14.45 5.50 -3.70
N ALA A 52 -15.04 4.30 -3.52
CA ALA A 52 -14.28 3.13 -3.11
C ALA A 52 -13.19 2.77 -4.15
N VAL A 53 -13.53 2.74 -5.44
CA VAL A 53 -12.56 2.47 -6.52
C VAL A 53 -11.48 3.55 -6.58
N SER A 54 -11.84 4.82 -6.43
CA SER A 54 -10.87 5.92 -6.41
C SER A 54 -9.89 5.81 -5.23
N CYS A 55 -10.36 5.43 -4.04
CA CYS A 55 -9.49 5.19 -2.89
C CYS A 55 -8.56 4.01 -3.09
N VAL A 56 -9.04 2.91 -3.66
CA VAL A 56 -8.20 1.75 -3.99
C VAL A 56 -7.16 2.11 -5.04
N GLN A 57 -7.55 2.84 -6.08
CA GLN A 57 -6.64 3.33 -7.12
C GLN A 57 -5.55 4.21 -6.54
N PHE A 58 -5.92 5.17 -5.69
CA PHE A 58 -4.96 6.04 -4.98
C PHE A 58 -4.02 5.21 -4.10
N ALA A 59 -4.56 4.24 -3.35
CA ALA A 59 -3.77 3.37 -2.50
C ALA A 59 -2.69 2.63 -3.31
N LEU A 60 -3.06 2.05 -4.45
CA LEU A 60 -2.13 1.30 -5.30
C LEU A 60 -1.06 2.20 -5.95
N PHE A 61 -1.42 3.42 -6.36
CA PHE A 61 -0.42 4.37 -6.86
C PHE A 61 0.57 4.77 -5.78
N PHE A 62 0.10 4.93 -4.54
CA PHE A 62 0.96 5.32 -3.44
C PHE A 62 1.87 4.19 -2.94
N VAL A 63 1.57 2.94 -3.25
CA VAL A 63 2.44 1.79 -2.93
C VAL A 63 3.82 1.91 -3.59
N ASP A 64 3.92 2.52 -4.79
CA ASP A 64 5.21 2.79 -5.43
C ASP A 64 6.12 3.68 -4.57
N PHE A 65 5.52 4.67 -3.90
CA PHE A 65 6.26 5.51 -2.95
C PHE A 65 6.86 4.68 -1.81
N TRP A 66 6.08 3.73 -1.27
CA TRP A 66 6.56 2.84 -0.21
C TRP A 66 7.71 1.95 -0.67
N PHE A 67 7.67 1.44 -1.90
CA PHE A 67 8.77 0.67 -2.46
C PHE A 67 10.02 1.52 -2.68
N GLN A 68 9.87 2.77 -3.12
CA GLN A 68 11.01 3.68 -3.26
C GLN A 68 11.60 4.04 -1.90
N LEU A 69 10.75 4.30 -0.92
CA LEU A 69 11.17 4.56 0.47
C LEU A 69 11.92 3.37 1.06
N ALA A 70 11.41 2.15 0.87
CA ALA A 70 12.07 0.94 1.35
C ALA A 70 13.45 0.74 0.70
N ARG A 71 13.60 1.01 -0.59
CA ARG A 71 14.91 0.98 -1.29
C ARG A 71 15.87 2.05 -0.79
N TRP A 72 15.35 3.26 -0.58
CA TRP A 72 16.17 4.34 -0.03
C TRP A 72 16.64 4.01 1.39
N LEU A 73 15.78 3.44 2.20
CA LEU A 73 16.10 3.00 3.56
C LEU A 73 17.16 1.89 3.53
N ASP A 74 17.02 0.91 2.63
CA ASP A 74 17.99 -0.17 2.42
C ASP A 74 19.39 0.39 2.12
N SER A 75 19.49 1.28 1.13
CA SER A 75 20.77 1.93 0.78
C SER A 75 21.34 2.75 1.95
N THR A 76 20.49 3.50 2.66
CA THR A 76 20.94 4.36 3.77
C THR A 76 21.41 3.53 4.97
N ILE A 77 20.74 2.43 5.28
CA ILE A 77 21.16 1.53 6.36
C ILE A 77 22.46 0.81 5.99
N LEU A 78 22.58 0.36 4.74
CA LEU A 78 23.83 -0.24 4.25
C LEU A 78 24.99 0.76 4.34
N ASP A 79 24.77 2.00 3.91
CA ASP A 79 25.76 3.05 4.02
C ASP A 79 26.12 3.39 5.49
N ALA A 80 25.15 3.36 6.38
CA ALA A 80 25.36 3.63 7.81
C ALA A 80 26.09 2.47 8.51
N LEU A 81 25.80 1.22 8.16
CA LEU A 81 26.43 0.03 8.76
C LEU A 81 27.82 -0.25 8.17
N TYR A 82 27.94 -0.03 6.86
CA TYR A 82 29.12 -0.41 6.09
C TYR A 82 29.87 0.79 5.49
N GLY A 83 29.44 1.99 5.80
CA GLY A 83 29.79 3.29 5.26
C GLY A 83 31.17 3.45 4.64
N TRP A 84 31.19 3.74 3.36
CA TRP A 84 32.37 4.14 2.60
C TRP A 84 32.80 5.60 2.92
N GLY A 85 32.05 6.32 3.77
CA GLY A 85 32.13 7.76 3.83
C GLY A 85 32.91 8.38 4.97
N PHE A 86 33.04 7.76 6.13
CA PHE A 86 33.66 8.43 7.28
C PHE A 86 34.54 7.48 8.11
N GLY A 87 35.81 7.36 7.72
CA GLY A 87 36.88 6.92 8.63
C GLY A 87 36.77 5.49 9.19
N ALA A 88 35.91 4.70 8.65
CA ALA A 88 35.74 3.31 9.07
C ALA A 88 36.84 2.45 8.47
N ASN A 89 37.97 2.43 9.17
CA ASN A 89 39.07 1.50 8.96
C ASN A 89 38.65 0.09 9.41
N ARG A 90 37.41 -0.31 9.11
CA ARG A 90 36.91 -1.66 9.34
C ARG A 90 36.79 -2.36 7.98
N PRO A 91 37.81 -3.19 7.64
CA PRO A 91 37.69 -3.97 6.42
C PRO A 91 36.47 -4.89 6.55
N HIS A 92 35.53 -4.78 5.63
CA HIS A 92 34.52 -5.79 5.39
C HIS A 92 35.20 -7.05 4.90
N SER A 93 35.82 -7.75 5.80
CA SER A 93 36.52 -8.99 5.49
C SER A 93 35.65 -10.17 5.98
N ASN A 94 34.88 -10.73 5.08
CA ASN A 94 34.25 -12.02 5.28
C ASN A 94 35.27 -13.18 5.33
N PHE A 95 36.58 -12.86 5.19
CA PHE A 95 37.69 -13.83 5.26
C PHE A 95 38.12 -14.12 6.68
N ASP A 96 37.72 -13.33 7.68
CA ASP A 96 37.98 -13.65 9.08
C ASP A 96 36.80 -14.45 9.64
N PRO A 97 36.97 -15.72 10.02
CA PRO A 97 35.87 -16.60 10.44
C PRO A 97 35.11 -16.10 11.67
N LEU A 98 35.72 -15.27 12.52
CA LEU A 98 35.05 -14.72 13.70
C LEU A 98 34.24 -13.46 13.37
N ILE A 99 34.76 -12.60 12.50
CA ILE A 99 34.10 -11.36 12.04
C ILE A 99 33.04 -11.69 10.99
N GLY A 100 33.33 -12.66 10.11
CA GLY A 100 32.41 -13.10 9.06
C GLY A 100 31.10 -13.70 9.59
N LEU A 101 31.16 -14.43 10.72
CA LEU A 101 29.92 -14.94 11.35
C LEU A 101 29.04 -13.84 11.92
N ASN A 102 29.61 -12.82 12.57
CA ASN A 102 28.86 -11.69 13.10
C ASN A 102 28.26 -10.83 11.97
N ASN A 103 29.02 -10.62 10.90
CA ASN A 103 28.52 -9.91 9.72
C ASN A 103 27.39 -10.69 9.03
N ALA A 104 27.50 -12.01 8.90
CA ALA A 104 26.45 -12.84 8.32
C ALA A 104 25.13 -12.80 9.10
N PHE A 105 25.20 -12.71 10.42
CA PHE A 105 24.01 -12.51 11.27
C PHE A 105 23.41 -11.12 11.07
N GLY A 106 24.23 -10.07 11.00
CA GLY A 106 23.82 -8.72 10.71
C GLY A 106 23.12 -8.60 9.36
N ASP A 107 23.72 -9.18 8.34
CA ASP A 107 23.16 -9.22 6.98
C ASP A 107 21.84 -9.98 6.90
N MET A 108 21.72 -11.09 7.60
CA MET A 108 20.49 -11.88 7.67
C MET A 108 19.37 -11.09 8.36
N LEU A 109 19.68 -10.43 9.48
CA LEU A 109 18.72 -9.61 10.22
C LEU A 109 18.27 -8.40 9.40
N LEU A 110 19.22 -7.73 8.73
CA LEU A 110 18.93 -6.61 7.84
C LEU A 110 18.00 -7.04 6.70
N ASN A 111 18.32 -8.13 6.02
CA ASN A 111 17.48 -8.66 4.95
C ASN A 111 16.08 -9.05 5.42
N PHE A 112 15.95 -9.62 6.62
CA PHE A 112 14.67 -9.95 7.21
C PHE A 112 13.83 -8.69 7.50
N VAL A 113 14.43 -7.68 8.12
CA VAL A 113 13.77 -6.40 8.41
C VAL A 113 13.31 -5.73 7.11
N MET A 114 14.18 -5.70 6.09
CA MET A 114 13.85 -5.10 4.80
C MET A 114 12.75 -5.86 4.07
N ALA A 115 12.80 -7.19 4.05
CA ALA A 115 11.74 -8.00 3.46
C ALA A 115 10.39 -7.75 4.15
N THR A 116 10.41 -7.62 5.47
CA THR A 116 9.21 -7.29 6.26
C THR A 116 8.68 -5.91 5.89
N MET A 117 9.54 -4.91 5.75
CA MET A 117 9.15 -3.55 5.32
C MET A 117 8.51 -3.54 3.92
N PHE A 118 9.08 -4.29 2.96
CA PHE A 118 8.53 -4.39 1.60
C PHE A 118 7.13 -5.01 1.54
N ILE A 119 6.78 -5.86 2.48
CA ILE A 119 5.48 -6.55 2.51
C ILE A 119 4.50 -5.83 3.45
N VAL A 120 4.92 -5.54 4.69
CA VAL A 120 4.03 -5.04 5.74
C VAL A 120 3.57 -3.62 5.47
N LEU A 121 4.48 -2.72 5.07
CA LEU A 121 4.13 -1.32 4.83
C LEU A 121 3.09 -1.14 3.71
N PRO A 122 3.29 -1.68 2.50
CA PRO A 122 2.29 -1.57 1.44
C PRO A 122 0.97 -2.25 1.80
N THR A 123 1.02 -3.41 2.45
CA THR A 123 -0.19 -4.14 2.85
C THR A 123 -1.02 -3.37 3.87
N PHE A 124 -0.36 -2.82 4.89
CA PHE A 124 -1.01 -1.97 5.89
C PHE A 124 -1.64 -0.73 5.25
N TRP A 125 -0.92 -0.08 4.32
CA TRP A 125 -1.40 1.10 3.62
C TRP A 125 -2.63 0.82 2.75
N VAL A 126 -2.56 -0.22 1.92
CA VAL A 126 -3.69 -0.62 1.06
C VAL A 126 -4.90 -1.02 1.91
N GLY A 127 -4.69 -1.74 3.00
CA GLY A 127 -5.74 -2.12 3.94
C GLY A 127 -6.39 -0.91 4.62
N ALA A 128 -5.59 0.03 5.11
CA ALA A 128 -6.08 1.25 5.76
C ALA A 128 -6.88 2.12 4.80
N LEU A 129 -6.36 2.39 3.60
CA LEU A 129 -7.06 3.20 2.60
C LEU A 129 -8.29 2.48 2.03
N GLY A 130 -8.23 1.18 1.85
CA GLY A 130 -9.41 0.38 1.46
C GLY A 130 -10.54 0.52 2.48
N TRP A 131 -10.22 0.42 3.76
CA TRP A 131 -11.19 0.61 4.84
C TRP A 131 -11.76 2.03 4.90
N VAL A 132 -10.91 3.05 4.75
CA VAL A 132 -11.34 4.45 4.65
C VAL A 132 -12.24 4.66 3.43
N GLY A 133 -11.90 4.08 2.27
CA GLY A 133 -12.70 4.18 1.06
C GLY A 133 -14.12 3.61 1.21
N VAL A 134 -14.24 2.46 1.87
CA VAL A 134 -15.55 1.87 2.17
C VAL A 134 -16.36 2.77 3.11
N ARG A 135 -15.75 3.29 4.17
CA ARG A 135 -16.43 4.20 5.11
C ARG A 135 -16.81 5.53 4.46
N ALA A 136 -15.94 6.13 3.69
CA ALA A 136 -16.23 7.36 2.96
C ALA A 136 -17.39 7.16 1.98
N GLY A 137 -17.41 6.04 1.25
CA GLY A 137 -18.50 5.68 0.36
C GLY A 137 -19.86 5.55 1.08
N THR A 138 -19.89 4.93 2.26
CA THR A 138 -21.12 4.84 3.06
C THR A 138 -21.58 6.19 3.62
N ALA A 139 -20.64 7.04 4.06
CA ALA A 139 -20.96 8.38 4.54
C ALA A 139 -21.57 9.25 3.45
N ILE A 140 -21.02 9.20 2.23
CA ILE A 140 -21.55 9.94 1.07
C ILE A 140 -22.95 9.46 0.69
N GLN A 141 -23.23 8.16 0.74
CA GLN A 141 -24.58 7.64 0.55
C GLN A 141 -25.56 8.16 1.58
N GLY A 142 -25.15 8.22 2.86
CA GLY A 142 -25.96 8.79 3.93
C GLY A 142 -26.31 10.25 3.69
N LEU A 143 -25.35 11.06 3.24
CA LEU A 143 -25.57 12.46 2.85
C LEU A 143 -26.51 12.57 1.65
N ALA A 144 -26.32 11.75 0.61
CA ALA A 144 -27.19 11.75 -0.57
C ALA A 144 -28.63 11.32 -0.24
N ALA A 145 -28.83 10.39 0.68
CA ALA A 145 -30.16 10.02 1.19
C ALA A 145 -30.80 11.19 1.96
N GLY A 146 -30.05 11.81 2.88
CA GLY A 146 -30.54 12.95 3.65
C GLY A 146 -30.96 14.15 2.78
N THR A 147 -30.23 14.44 1.68
CA THR A 147 -30.62 15.48 0.74
C THR A 147 -31.89 15.14 -0.03
N ARG A 148 -32.10 13.88 -0.41
CA ARG A 148 -33.34 13.42 -1.04
C ARG A 148 -34.53 13.54 -0.12
N ASP A 149 -34.39 13.18 1.15
CA ASP A 149 -35.43 13.29 2.14
C ASP A 149 -35.79 14.77 2.44
N ALA A 150 -34.79 15.65 2.49
CA ALA A 150 -35.00 17.09 2.62
C ALA A 150 -35.74 17.69 1.42
N GLN A 151 -35.40 17.26 0.20
CA GLN A 151 -36.10 17.67 -1.03
C GLN A 151 -37.55 17.16 -1.06
N ALA A 152 -37.78 15.93 -0.65
CA ALA A 152 -39.14 15.35 -0.56
C ALA A 152 -40.00 16.07 0.50
N ALA A 153 -39.41 16.44 1.63
CA ALA A 153 -40.08 17.23 2.67
C ALA A 153 -40.40 18.66 2.18
N GLY A 154 -39.47 19.31 1.49
CA GLY A 154 -39.67 20.63 0.87
C GLY A 154 -40.77 20.62 -0.19
N GLY A 155 -40.82 19.61 -1.05
CA GLY A 155 -41.86 19.43 -2.06
C GLY A 155 -43.27 19.24 -1.47
N ARG A 156 -43.37 18.49 -0.36
CA ARG A 156 -44.62 18.32 0.38
C ARG A 156 -45.10 19.61 1.02
N GLY A 157 -44.19 20.38 1.61
CA GLY A 157 -44.49 21.69 2.20
C GLY A 157 -45.00 22.69 1.16
N ALA A 158 -44.39 22.76 -0.01
CA ALA A 158 -44.85 23.62 -1.10
C ALA A 158 -46.24 23.21 -1.65
N GLY A 159 -46.50 21.89 -1.71
CA GLY A 159 -47.80 21.38 -2.14
C GLY A 159 -48.93 21.70 -1.17
N VAL A 160 -48.68 21.72 0.11
CA VAL A 160 -49.66 22.12 1.17
C VAL A 160 -49.91 23.62 1.10
N ALA A 161 -48.88 24.44 0.95
CA ALA A 161 -49.01 25.90 0.80
C ALA A 161 -49.83 26.31 -0.43
N MET A 162 -49.64 25.64 -1.57
CA MET A 162 -50.45 25.88 -2.76
C MET A 162 -51.90 25.46 -2.60
N LYS A 163 -52.18 24.41 -1.79
CA LYS A 163 -53.56 24.00 -1.52
C LYS A 163 -54.30 24.93 -0.55
N ALA A 164 -53.57 25.58 0.36
CA ALA A 164 -54.14 26.55 1.30
C ALA A 164 -54.39 27.93 0.68
N ALA A 165 -53.81 28.21 -0.47
CA ALA A 165 -53.96 29.48 -1.21
C ALA A 165 -55.07 29.46 -2.26
N LYS A 166 -55.77 28.32 -2.41
CA LYS A 166 -56.97 28.17 -3.22
C LYS A 166 -58.24 28.15 -2.38
#